data_56d3942979c789e7f29746ac4c350a41
#
_entry.id   56d3942979c789e7f29746ac4c350a41
#
_cell.length_a   1.000
_cell.length_b   1.000
_cell.length_c   1.000
_cell.angle_alpha   90.00
_cell.angle_beta   90.00
_cell.angle_gamma   90.00
#
_symmetry.space_group_name_H-M   'P 1'
#
loop_
_entity.id
_entity.type
_entity.pdbx_description
1 polymer ?
#
loop_
_entity_poly.entity_id
_entity_poly.type
_entity_poly.pdbx_seq_one_letter_code
_entity_poly.pdbx_strand_id
1 'polypeptide(L)'
;MLIVYSENDSQDNDLSWMKVENKVTPNEEQIKGFLEGDADTPIHMVNLLKFKDKAEYEDGRETELTGEQAYEIYSTEVQAHIERVGGQLIFEGAVNRLMLGEVEDLWDKIAIVRYPGLMAMVEMTSDPAYLESAIHRIAGLEGQLNIETKVS
;
A
#
# COMPACT_ATOMS: atom_id res chain seq x y z
N MET A 1 29.70 -3.53 -7.83
CA MET A 1 30.26 -4.89 -7.95
C MET A 1 29.17 -5.80 -8.49
N LEU A 2 29.31 -6.22 -9.74
CA LEU A 2 28.37 -7.14 -10.36
C LEU A 2 28.78 -8.56 -9.97
N ILE A 3 28.01 -9.24 -9.13
CA ILE A 3 28.21 -10.66 -8.84
C ILE A 3 27.42 -11.42 -9.89
N VAL A 4 28.13 -12.03 -10.83
CA VAL A 4 27.53 -12.94 -11.81
C VAL A 4 27.45 -14.30 -11.16
N TYR A 5 26.24 -14.75 -10.83
CA TYR A 5 26.00 -16.15 -10.46
C TYR A 5 25.86 -16.97 -11.73
N SER A 6 26.67 -18.02 -11.86
CA SER A 6 26.53 -19.00 -12.93
C SER A 6 25.23 -19.77 -12.76
N GLU A 7 24.47 -19.84 -13.85
CA GLU A 7 23.33 -20.74 -13.96
C GLU A 7 23.80 -22.19 -13.78
N ASN A 8 23.49 -22.76 -12.64
CA ASN A 8 23.26 -24.20 -12.49
C ASN A 8 22.57 -24.44 -11.15
N ASP A 9 21.25 -24.54 -11.19
CA ASP A 9 20.55 -25.65 -10.55
C ASP A 9 19.06 -25.53 -10.92
N SER A 10 18.66 -26.47 -11.77
CA SER A 10 17.26 -26.85 -11.92
C SER A 10 16.84 -27.58 -10.64
N GLN A 11 16.72 -26.87 -9.53
CA GLN A 11 15.89 -27.29 -8.43
C GLN A 11 14.56 -26.59 -8.62
N ASP A 12 13.52 -27.39 -8.85
CA ASP A 12 12.14 -27.00 -8.62
C ASP A 12 12.06 -26.43 -7.20
N ASN A 13 12.37 -25.15 -7.04
CA ASN A 13 12.06 -24.42 -5.83
C ASN A 13 10.54 -24.25 -5.83
N ASP A 14 9.85 -25.24 -5.30
CA ASP A 14 8.45 -25.13 -4.97
C ASP A 14 8.28 -24.05 -3.89
N LEU A 15 8.14 -22.78 -4.34
CA LEU A 15 7.79 -21.62 -3.51
C LEU A 15 6.28 -21.57 -3.22
N SER A 16 5.59 -22.71 -3.34
CA SER A 16 4.14 -22.82 -3.08
C SER A 16 3.74 -22.38 -1.66
N TRP A 17 4.70 -22.33 -0.73
CA TRP A 17 4.52 -21.82 0.62
C TRP A 17 4.56 -20.28 0.71
N MET A 18 5.09 -19.58 -0.30
CA MET A 18 5.18 -18.12 -0.34
C MET A 18 4.11 -17.56 -1.28
N LYS A 19 2.94 -17.29 -0.73
CA LYS A 19 1.82 -16.73 -1.45
C LYS A 19 1.73 -15.23 -1.22
N VAL A 20 1.67 -14.47 -2.31
CA VAL A 20 1.35 -13.03 -2.27
C VAL A 20 -0.05 -12.82 -2.83
N GLU A 21 -0.88 -12.11 -2.09
CA GLU A 21 -2.24 -11.76 -2.50
C GLU A 21 -2.53 -10.30 -2.17
N ASN A 22 -2.70 -9.48 -3.20
CA ASN A 22 -3.03 -8.07 -3.05
C ASN A 22 -4.52 -7.88 -2.75
N LYS A 23 -4.83 -6.94 -1.88
CA LYS A 23 -6.20 -6.53 -1.52
C LYS A 23 -6.25 -5.01 -1.41
N VAL A 24 -7.44 -4.45 -1.36
CA VAL A 24 -7.63 -3.00 -1.14
C VAL A 24 -8.27 -2.68 0.21
N THR A 25 -8.71 -3.70 0.92
CA THR A 25 -9.24 -3.59 2.29
C THR A 25 -8.72 -4.72 3.16
N PRO A 26 -8.49 -4.47 4.47
CA PRO A 26 -8.07 -5.53 5.39
C PRO A 26 -9.23 -6.47 5.71
N ASN A 27 -8.90 -7.70 6.11
CA ASN A 27 -9.85 -8.64 6.71
C ASN A 27 -9.95 -8.42 8.24
N GLU A 28 -10.91 -9.09 8.87
CA GLU A 28 -11.18 -8.96 10.31
C GLU A 28 -9.97 -9.35 11.18
N GLU A 29 -9.25 -10.41 10.81
CA GLU A 29 -8.06 -10.87 11.54
C GLU A 29 -6.93 -9.83 11.49
N GLN A 30 -6.73 -9.20 10.33
CA GLN A 30 -5.74 -8.15 10.16
C GLN A 30 -6.10 -6.90 10.97
N ILE A 31 -7.36 -6.49 10.97
CA ILE A 31 -7.85 -5.36 11.79
C ILE A 31 -7.63 -5.65 13.26
N LYS A 32 -8.01 -6.84 13.73
CA LYS A 32 -7.84 -7.26 15.11
C LYS A 32 -6.38 -7.24 15.53
N GLY A 33 -5.51 -7.88 14.75
CA GLY A 33 -4.07 -7.92 15.02
C GLY A 33 -3.43 -6.53 15.06
N PHE A 34 -3.83 -5.64 14.16
CA PHE A 34 -3.36 -4.26 14.15
C PHE A 34 -3.76 -3.51 15.44
N LEU A 35 -5.01 -3.65 15.89
CA LEU A 35 -5.53 -2.99 17.08
C LEU A 35 -4.95 -3.54 18.40
N GLU A 36 -4.40 -4.74 18.40
CA GLU A 36 -3.69 -5.33 19.55
C GLU A 36 -2.28 -4.79 19.72
N GLY A 37 -1.76 -4.01 18.77
CA GLY A 37 -0.45 -3.39 18.82
C GLY A 37 -0.33 -2.30 19.87
N ASP A 38 0.91 -1.86 20.12
CA ASP A 38 1.20 -0.75 21.00
C ASP A 38 0.71 0.58 20.38
N ALA A 39 -0.25 1.22 21.04
CA ALA A 39 -0.89 2.43 20.58
C ALA A 39 0.05 3.65 20.55
N ASP A 40 1.09 3.66 21.37
CA ASP A 40 1.93 4.85 21.65
C ASP A 40 3.28 4.83 20.91
N THR A 41 3.60 3.73 20.21
CA THR A 41 4.85 3.60 19.46
C THR A 41 4.67 4.05 18.02
N PRO A 42 5.54 4.92 17.49
CA PRO A 42 5.49 5.30 16.08
C PRO A 42 5.57 4.10 15.15
N ILE A 43 4.75 4.10 14.10
CA ILE A 43 4.74 3.08 13.06
C ILE A 43 5.05 3.69 11.70
N HIS A 44 5.70 2.90 10.85
CA HIS A 44 5.91 3.23 9.45
C HIS A 44 5.14 2.20 8.61
N MET A 45 4.11 2.67 7.93
CA MET A 45 3.30 1.83 7.06
C MET A 45 3.88 1.83 5.65
N VAL A 46 4.34 0.67 5.22
CA VAL A 46 4.89 0.47 3.87
C VAL A 46 3.76 0.03 2.96
N ASN A 47 3.50 0.82 1.94
CA ASN A 47 2.46 0.55 0.94
C ASN A 47 3.11 0.14 -0.37
N LEU A 48 2.78 -1.04 -0.85
CA LEU A 48 3.09 -1.52 -2.19
C LEU A 48 1.81 -1.46 -3.02
N LEU A 49 1.83 -0.67 -4.08
CA LEU A 49 0.62 -0.29 -4.81
C LEU A 49 0.64 -0.81 -6.24
N LYS A 50 -0.48 -1.43 -6.64
CA LYS A 50 -0.75 -1.84 -8.02
C LYS A 50 -1.97 -1.08 -8.54
N PHE A 51 -1.82 -0.37 -9.66
CA PHE A 51 -2.90 0.41 -10.25
C PHE A 51 -3.69 -0.39 -11.27
N LYS A 52 -4.99 -0.11 -11.34
CA LYS A 52 -5.82 -0.52 -12.47
C LYS A 52 -5.41 0.24 -13.74
N ASP A 53 -5.59 -0.37 -14.89
CA ASP A 53 -5.40 0.32 -16.18
C ASP A 53 -6.37 1.49 -16.33
N LYS A 54 -7.65 1.25 -16.00
CA LYS A 54 -8.70 2.25 -15.97
C LYS A 54 -9.34 2.28 -14.58
N ALA A 55 -9.55 3.49 -14.05
CA ALA A 55 -10.25 3.64 -12.77
C ALA A 55 -11.68 3.13 -12.85
N GLU A 56 -12.14 2.49 -11.77
CA GLU A 56 -13.49 1.97 -11.61
C GLU A 56 -14.06 2.42 -10.28
N TYR A 57 -15.01 3.35 -10.31
CA TYR A 57 -15.65 3.84 -9.09
C TYR A 57 -16.81 2.93 -8.68
N GLU A 58 -16.87 2.61 -7.39
CA GLU A 58 -17.92 1.73 -6.85
C GLU A 58 -19.32 2.32 -6.95
N ASP A 59 -19.46 3.65 -7.02
CA ASP A 59 -20.73 4.34 -7.22
C ASP A 59 -21.25 4.31 -8.65
N GLY A 60 -20.50 3.68 -9.57
CA GLY A 60 -20.89 3.50 -10.96
C GLY A 60 -20.71 4.72 -11.86
N ARG A 61 -20.08 5.80 -11.34
CA ARG A 61 -19.79 6.97 -12.20
C ARG A 61 -18.88 6.59 -13.35
N GLU A 62 -19.11 7.16 -14.52
CA GLU A 62 -18.21 7.06 -15.65
C GLU A 62 -16.98 7.94 -15.46
N THR A 63 -15.82 7.47 -15.91
CA THR A 63 -14.57 8.22 -15.84
C THR A 63 -13.63 7.83 -16.98
N GLU A 64 -12.83 8.78 -17.41
CA GLU A 64 -11.74 8.56 -18.38
C GLU A 64 -10.38 8.44 -17.67
N LEU A 65 -10.35 8.52 -16.34
CA LEU A 65 -9.12 8.44 -15.55
C LEU A 65 -8.52 7.04 -15.63
N THR A 66 -7.19 6.97 -15.69
CA THR A 66 -6.46 5.73 -15.39
C THR A 66 -6.53 5.44 -13.89
N GLY A 67 -6.22 4.20 -13.50
CA GLY A 67 -6.11 3.86 -12.08
C GLY A 67 -5.09 4.72 -11.35
N GLU A 68 -3.94 4.96 -11.97
CA GLU A 68 -2.90 5.84 -11.42
C GLU A 68 -3.41 7.28 -11.21
N GLN A 69 -4.11 7.84 -12.20
CA GLN A 69 -4.68 9.20 -12.08
C GLN A 69 -5.73 9.32 -10.96
N ALA A 70 -6.58 8.32 -10.80
CA ALA A 70 -7.52 8.30 -9.67
C ALA A 70 -6.78 8.22 -8.34
N TYR A 71 -5.77 7.38 -8.24
CA TYR A 71 -4.94 7.31 -7.04
C TYR A 71 -4.18 8.61 -6.75
N GLU A 72 -3.75 9.34 -7.75
CA GLU A 72 -3.11 10.66 -7.58
C GLU A 72 -4.04 11.68 -6.93
N ILE A 73 -5.34 11.65 -7.23
CA ILE A 73 -6.34 12.48 -6.53
C ILE A 73 -6.33 12.12 -5.04
N TYR A 74 -6.42 10.83 -4.71
CA TYR A 74 -6.33 10.37 -3.33
C TYR A 74 -5.01 10.79 -2.67
N SER A 75 -3.88 10.58 -3.34
CA SER A 75 -2.55 10.90 -2.81
C SER A 75 -2.40 12.39 -2.47
N THR A 76 -3.00 13.25 -3.26
CA THR A 76 -3.00 14.70 -2.99
C THR A 76 -3.89 15.04 -1.79
N GLU A 77 -5.09 14.50 -1.75
CA GLU A 77 -6.06 14.81 -0.68
C GLU A 77 -5.67 14.21 0.67
N VAL A 78 -5.10 13.00 0.68
CA VAL A 78 -4.76 12.28 1.91
C VAL A 78 -3.66 12.97 2.73
N GLN A 79 -2.81 13.77 2.10
CA GLN A 79 -1.71 14.46 2.80
C GLN A 79 -2.23 15.32 3.95
N ALA A 80 -3.29 16.09 3.74
CA ALA A 80 -3.90 16.89 4.79
C ALA A 80 -4.49 16.04 5.93
N HIS A 81 -5.04 14.88 5.61
CA HIS A 81 -5.55 13.93 6.60
C HIS A 81 -4.43 13.31 7.43
N ILE A 82 -3.32 12.95 6.80
CA ILE A 82 -2.12 12.41 7.46
C ILE A 82 -1.55 13.46 8.42
N GLU A 83 -1.37 14.69 7.96
CA GLU A 83 -0.81 15.79 8.78
C GLU A 83 -1.69 16.09 9.99
N ARG A 84 -3.02 16.09 9.81
CA ARG A 84 -3.98 16.38 10.88
C ARG A 84 -3.84 15.43 12.07
N VAL A 85 -3.47 14.18 11.84
CA VAL A 85 -3.26 13.17 12.90
C VAL A 85 -1.81 13.05 13.33
N GLY A 86 -0.94 13.97 12.90
CA GLY A 86 0.47 14.00 13.26
C GLY A 86 1.36 13.04 12.45
N GLY A 87 0.83 12.51 11.34
CA GLY A 87 1.58 11.66 10.43
C GLY A 87 2.40 12.44 9.42
N GLN A 88 3.20 11.72 8.66
CA GLN A 88 4.06 12.28 7.62
C GLN A 88 4.30 11.25 6.51
N LEU A 89 4.21 11.69 5.26
CA LEU A 89 4.71 10.92 4.12
C LEU A 89 6.24 10.96 4.15
N ILE A 90 6.87 9.81 4.34
CA ILE A 90 8.34 9.69 4.46
C ILE A 90 8.98 9.46 3.10
N PHE A 91 8.36 8.65 2.26
CA PHE A 91 8.88 8.30 0.95
C PHE A 91 7.73 7.97 0.00
N GLU A 92 7.88 8.35 -1.25
CA GLU A 92 7.02 7.94 -2.35
C GLU A 92 7.88 7.78 -3.61
N GLY A 93 7.74 6.66 -4.31
CA GLY A 93 8.51 6.41 -5.51
C GLY A 93 7.89 5.39 -6.42
N ALA A 94 8.09 5.58 -7.74
CA ALA A 94 7.72 4.60 -8.74
C ALA A 94 8.65 3.39 -8.65
N VAL A 95 8.07 2.19 -8.73
CA VAL A 95 8.84 0.95 -8.81
C VAL A 95 9.45 0.84 -10.20
N ASN A 96 10.74 0.57 -10.26
CA ASN A 96 11.47 0.50 -11.52
C ASN A 96 11.67 -0.94 -11.99
N ARG A 97 12.21 -1.80 -11.13
CA ARG A 97 12.46 -3.22 -11.45
C ARG A 97 12.78 -4.03 -10.20
N LEU A 98 12.62 -5.33 -10.29
CA LEU A 98 13.24 -6.25 -9.34
C LEU A 98 14.74 -6.39 -9.67
N MET A 99 15.58 -6.24 -8.67
CA MET A 99 16.98 -6.61 -8.75
C MET A 99 17.19 -8.07 -8.32
N LEU A 100 16.33 -8.55 -7.45
CA LEU A 100 16.42 -9.90 -6.85
C LEU A 100 15.03 -10.41 -6.53
N GLY A 101 14.81 -11.70 -6.73
CA GLY A 101 13.54 -12.36 -6.47
C GLY A 101 12.59 -12.33 -7.66
N GLU A 102 11.45 -12.96 -7.50
CA GLU A 102 10.40 -13.06 -8.50
C GLU A 102 9.03 -12.80 -7.87
N VAL A 103 8.18 -12.11 -8.59
CA VAL A 103 6.75 -11.94 -8.29
C VAL A 103 5.96 -12.09 -9.60
N GLU A 104 4.72 -12.54 -9.53
CA GLU A 104 3.88 -12.71 -10.72
C GLU A 104 3.64 -11.38 -11.42
N ASP A 105 3.42 -10.32 -10.67
CA ASP A 105 3.16 -8.98 -11.16
C ASP A 105 3.79 -7.96 -10.22
N LEU A 106 4.74 -7.18 -10.74
CA LEU A 106 5.46 -6.20 -9.93
C LEU A 106 4.56 -5.00 -9.61
N TRP A 107 4.66 -4.51 -8.39
CA TRP A 107 3.97 -3.29 -7.99
C TRP A 107 4.45 -2.07 -8.78
N ASP A 108 3.59 -1.07 -8.86
CA ASP A 108 3.84 0.16 -9.64
C ASP A 108 4.49 1.25 -8.80
N LYS A 109 4.15 1.30 -7.50
CA LYS A 109 4.56 2.39 -6.61
C LYS A 109 4.75 1.92 -5.17
N ILE A 110 5.68 2.57 -4.47
CA ILE A 110 5.87 2.42 -3.02
C ILE A 110 5.57 3.77 -2.36
N ALA A 111 4.85 3.74 -1.24
CA ALA A 111 4.66 4.90 -0.37
C ALA A 111 4.85 4.47 1.08
N ILE A 112 5.62 5.23 1.84
CA ILE A 112 5.86 4.97 3.27
C ILE A 112 5.33 6.16 4.06
N VAL A 113 4.38 5.88 4.96
CA VAL A 113 3.75 6.88 5.82
C VAL A 113 4.07 6.55 7.28
N ARG A 114 4.59 7.55 7.99
CA ARG A 114 4.80 7.48 9.43
C ARG A 114 3.58 8.00 10.15
N TYR A 115 3.13 7.28 11.16
CA TYR A 115 2.14 7.74 12.12
C TYR A 115 2.76 7.74 13.54
N PRO A 116 2.35 8.68 14.43
CA PRO A 116 2.85 8.69 15.81
C PRO A 116 2.45 7.45 16.63
N GLY A 117 1.45 6.71 16.15
CA GLY A 117 0.97 5.45 16.70
C GLY A 117 -0.16 4.90 15.85
N LEU A 118 -0.54 3.66 16.10
CA LEU A 118 -1.63 3.02 15.33
C LEU A 118 -2.97 3.75 15.45
N MET A 119 -3.24 4.36 16.60
CA MET A 119 -4.51 5.07 16.83
C MET A 119 -4.64 6.32 15.95
N ALA A 120 -3.54 6.99 15.59
CA ALA A 120 -3.56 8.10 14.64
C ALA A 120 -4.07 7.65 13.26
N MET A 121 -3.60 6.48 12.79
CA MET A 121 -4.09 5.91 11.54
C MET A 121 -5.56 5.50 11.62
N VAL A 122 -5.99 4.90 12.75
CA VAL A 122 -7.40 4.56 12.99
C VAL A 122 -8.28 5.80 12.98
N GLU A 123 -7.86 6.86 13.67
CA GLU A 123 -8.57 8.14 13.69
C GLU A 123 -8.73 8.72 12.28
N MET A 124 -7.64 8.75 11.51
CA MET A 124 -7.66 9.25 10.13
C MET A 124 -8.62 8.44 9.26
N THR A 125 -8.48 7.12 9.25
CA THR A 125 -9.28 6.24 8.38
C THR A 125 -10.74 6.12 8.78
N SER A 126 -11.10 6.56 9.98
CA SER A 126 -12.48 6.62 10.48
C SER A 126 -13.17 7.97 10.23
N ASP A 127 -12.40 8.98 9.81
CA ASP A 127 -12.94 10.32 9.53
C ASP A 127 -13.79 10.32 8.25
N PRO A 128 -15.03 10.83 8.29
CA PRO A 128 -15.87 10.93 7.09
C PRO A 128 -15.23 11.69 5.94
N ALA A 129 -14.43 12.73 6.21
CA ALA A 129 -13.72 13.48 5.19
C ALA A 129 -12.62 12.65 4.52
N TYR A 130 -11.91 11.80 5.28
CA TYR A 130 -10.98 10.83 4.71
C TYR A 130 -11.70 9.83 3.80
N LEU A 131 -12.86 9.33 4.23
CA LEU A 131 -13.62 8.33 3.47
C LEU A 131 -14.09 8.87 2.11
N GLU A 132 -14.35 10.17 2.01
CA GLU A 132 -14.64 10.82 0.73
C GLU A 132 -13.44 10.78 -0.23
N SER A 133 -12.22 10.97 0.29
CA SER A 133 -10.99 10.85 -0.49
C SER A 133 -10.66 9.40 -0.84
N ALA A 134 -10.95 8.48 0.05
CA ALA A 134 -10.67 7.05 -0.12
C ALA A 134 -11.40 6.39 -1.30
N ILE A 135 -12.49 6.99 -1.79
CA ILE A 135 -13.16 6.50 -3.00
C ILE A 135 -12.23 6.51 -4.23
N HIS A 136 -11.35 7.49 -4.32
CA HIS A 136 -10.37 7.59 -5.41
C HIS A 136 -9.27 6.52 -5.28
N ARG A 137 -8.87 6.21 -4.05
CA ARG A 137 -7.95 5.11 -3.77
C ARG A 137 -8.52 3.78 -4.25
N ILE A 138 -9.73 3.44 -3.86
CA ILE A 138 -10.41 2.19 -4.23
C ILE A 138 -10.64 2.13 -5.74
N ALA A 139 -11.03 3.24 -6.37
CA ALA A 139 -11.23 3.32 -7.80
C ALA A 139 -9.94 3.05 -8.60
N GLY A 140 -8.80 3.46 -8.08
CA GLY A 140 -7.51 3.39 -8.77
C GLY A 140 -6.70 2.12 -8.54
N LEU A 141 -6.90 1.44 -7.41
CA LEU A 141 -6.07 0.29 -7.02
C LEU A 141 -6.63 -1.05 -7.53
N GLU A 142 -5.79 -1.78 -8.26
CA GLU A 142 -5.95 -3.21 -8.53
C GLU A 142 -5.70 -4.02 -7.25
N GLY A 143 -4.68 -3.62 -6.49
CA GLY A 143 -4.32 -4.27 -5.25
C GLY A 143 -3.24 -3.52 -4.49
N GLN A 144 -3.05 -3.92 -3.24
CA GLN A 144 -2.10 -3.32 -2.33
C GLN A 144 -1.60 -4.33 -1.30
N LEU A 145 -0.36 -4.17 -0.88
CA LEU A 145 0.10 -4.63 0.41
C LEU A 145 0.35 -3.43 1.30
N ASN A 146 -0.15 -3.49 2.52
CA ASN A 146 0.09 -2.48 3.55
C ASN A 146 0.77 -3.17 4.73
N ILE A 147 2.04 -2.84 4.95
CA ILE A 147 2.91 -3.55 5.88
C ILE A 147 3.25 -2.63 7.04
N GLU A 148 2.83 -3.02 8.24
CA GLU A 148 3.22 -2.33 9.47
C GLU A 148 4.69 -2.62 9.80
N THR A 149 5.46 -1.56 9.99
CA THR A 149 6.85 -1.64 10.44
C THR A 149 7.09 -0.70 11.61
N LYS A 150 8.08 -1.03 12.41
CA LYS A 150 8.62 -0.17 13.49
C LYS A 150 10.08 0.06 13.24
N VAL A 151 10.57 1.25 13.61
CA VAL A 151 12.00 1.53 13.56
C VAL A 151 12.70 0.66 14.60
N SER A 152 13.72 -0.04 14.14
CA SER A 152 14.54 -0.92 15.00
C SER A 152 15.68 -0.17 15.69
#